data_ebdb99cfd6321f1a048dbe80bfac097d
#
_entry.id   ebdb99cfd6321f1a048dbe80bfac097d
#
_cell.length_a   1.000
_cell.length_b   1.000
_cell.length_c   1.000
_cell.angle_alpha   90.00
_cell.angle_beta   90.00
_cell.angle_gamma   90.00
#
_symmetry.space_group_name_H-M   'P 1'
#
loop_
_entity.id
_entity.type
_entity.pdbx_description
1 polymer ?
#
loop_
_entity_poly.entity_id
_entity_poly.type
_entity_poly.pdbx_seq_one_letter_code
_entity_poly.pdbx_strand_id
1 'polypeptide(L)'
;MEREKIFDEMKEIMKVIKPSADFTDINEDSQLVRDAGLDSLTILLLSLAIENKFGFKFEGTPKFETVGQVIDYICSNATTINP
;
A
#
# COMPACT_ATOMS: atom_id res chain seq x y z
N MET A 1 -5.83 9.48 -11.30
CA MET A 1 -4.66 8.67 -10.93
C MET A 1 -4.95 7.22 -11.27
N GLU A 2 -4.07 6.58 -12.01
CA GLU A 2 -4.30 5.22 -12.49
C GLU A 2 -4.03 4.19 -11.39
N ARG A 3 -4.96 3.26 -11.22
CA ARG A 3 -4.83 2.21 -10.21
C ARG A 3 -3.58 1.37 -10.42
N GLU A 4 -3.28 1.04 -11.66
CA GLU A 4 -2.12 0.23 -12.00
C GLU A 4 -0.81 0.90 -11.55
N LYS A 5 -0.71 2.19 -11.77
CA LYS A 5 0.47 2.95 -11.33
C LYS A 5 0.58 3.00 -9.81
N ILE A 6 -0.54 3.17 -9.13
CA ILE A 6 -0.57 3.16 -7.67
C ILE A 6 -0.14 1.79 -7.16
N PHE A 7 -0.61 0.73 -7.78
CA PHE A 7 -0.25 -0.62 -7.40
C PHE A 7 1.25 -0.86 -7.53
N ASP A 8 1.84 -0.42 -8.65
CA ASP A 8 3.28 -0.54 -8.86
C ASP A 8 4.07 0.21 -7.80
N GLU A 9 3.64 1.41 -7.44
CA GLU A 9 4.28 2.20 -6.39
C GLU A 9 4.17 1.50 -5.03
N MET A 10 3.02 0.92 -4.72
CA MET A 10 2.83 0.16 -3.49
C MET A 10 3.77 -1.04 -3.43
N LYS A 11 3.94 -1.75 -4.54
CA LYS A 11 4.83 -2.91 -4.57
C LYS A 11 6.27 -2.49 -4.31
N GLU A 12 6.70 -1.36 -4.86
CA GLU A 12 8.02 -0.82 -4.59
C GLU A 12 8.23 -0.51 -3.11
N ILE A 13 7.23 0.12 -2.50
CA ILE A 13 7.27 0.45 -1.07
C ILE A 13 7.35 -0.83 -0.24
N MET A 14 6.52 -1.83 -0.57
CA MET A 14 6.50 -3.10 0.17
C MET A 14 7.84 -3.82 0.08
N LYS A 15 8.51 -3.76 -1.06
CA LYS A 15 9.83 -4.37 -1.22
C LYS A 15 10.88 -3.70 -0.34
N VAL A 16 10.77 -2.40 -0.14
CA VAL A 16 11.69 -1.67 0.74
C VAL A 16 11.44 -2.05 2.20
N ILE A 17 10.19 -2.13 2.60
CA ILE A 17 9.83 -2.43 3.99
C ILE A 17 10.11 -3.90 4.34
N LYS A 18 9.86 -4.81 3.41
CA LYS A 18 10.02 -6.24 3.64
C LYS A 18 10.73 -6.89 2.46
N PRO A 19 12.04 -6.67 2.31
CA PRO A 19 12.78 -7.13 1.12
C PRO A 19 12.88 -8.65 1.00
N SER A 20 12.66 -9.39 2.09
CA SER A 20 12.70 -10.85 2.05
C SER A 20 11.42 -11.47 1.50
N ALA A 21 10.35 -10.70 1.38
CA ALA A 21 9.06 -11.22 0.88
C ALA A 21 9.00 -11.15 -0.64
N ASP A 22 8.24 -12.09 -1.21
CA ASP A 22 7.99 -12.12 -2.65
C ASP A 22 6.58 -11.61 -2.93
N PHE A 23 6.49 -10.49 -3.64
CA PHE A 23 5.21 -9.88 -3.99
C PHE A 23 4.84 -10.08 -5.46
N THR A 24 5.48 -11.02 -6.14
CA THR A 24 5.29 -11.25 -7.58
C THR A 24 3.85 -11.61 -7.92
N ASP A 25 3.22 -12.43 -7.09
CA ASP A 25 1.86 -12.94 -7.34
C ASP A 25 0.78 -12.10 -6.67
N ILE A 26 1.14 -10.98 -6.07
CA ILE A 26 0.17 -10.11 -5.40
C ILE A 26 -0.66 -9.34 -6.44
N ASN A 27 -1.97 -9.26 -6.20
CA ASN A 27 -2.89 -8.47 -7.02
C ASN A 27 -3.82 -7.67 -6.11
N GLU A 28 -4.79 -6.95 -6.69
CA GLU A 28 -5.69 -6.10 -5.91
C GLU A 28 -6.59 -6.89 -4.96
N ASP A 29 -6.88 -8.14 -5.27
CA ASP A 29 -7.71 -8.99 -4.42
C ASP A 29 -6.91 -9.66 -3.31
N SER A 30 -5.60 -9.57 -3.33
CA SER A 30 -4.74 -10.20 -2.33
C SER A 30 -4.93 -9.56 -0.97
N GLN A 31 -4.97 -10.40 0.07
CA GLN A 31 -5.06 -9.92 1.44
C GLN A 31 -3.69 -9.56 1.98
N LEU A 32 -3.60 -8.42 2.65
CA LEU A 32 -2.32 -7.89 3.13
C LEU A 32 -1.66 -8.84 4.14
N VAL A 33 -2.44 -9.38 5.07
CA VAL A 33 -1.90 -10.27 6.10
C VAL A 33 -1.69 -11.68 5.55
N ARG A 34 -2.72 -12.23 4.90
CA ARG A 34 -2.68 -13.63 4.47
C ARG A 34 -1.79 -13.86 3.26
N ASP A 35 -1.94 -13.03 2.23
CA ASP A 35 -1.27 -13.27 0.94
C ASP A 35 0.06 -12.56 0.83
N ALA A 36 0.14 -11.32 1.33
CA ALA A 36 1.38 -10.56 1.32
C ALA A 36 2.25 -10.81 2.55
N GLY A 37 1.70 -11.45 3.58
CA GLY A 37 2.46 -11.81 4.78
C GLY A 37 2.82 -10.63 5.66
N LEU A 38 2.04 -9.56 5.62
CA LEU A 38 2.30 -8.36 6.41
C LEU A 38 1.71 -8.49 7.80
N ASP A 39 2.45 -8.07 8.82
CA ASP A 39 1.94 -7.97 10.17
C ASP A 39 1.52 -6.53 10.48
N SER A 40 1.02 -6.30 11.69
CA SER A 40 0.52 -4.99 12.09
C SER A 40 1.59 -3.90 11.99
N LEU A 41 2.80 -4.20 12.39
CA LEU A 41 3.90 -3.24 12.32
C LEU A 41 4.24 -2.90 10.88
N THR A 42 4.31 -3.92 10.02
CA THR A 42 4.62 -3.71 8.59
C THR A 42 3.52 -2.91 7.90
N ILE A 43 2.26 -3.18 8.25
CA ILE A 43 1.13 -2.41 7.71
C ILE A 43 1.22 -0.95 8.14
N LEU A 44 1.60 -0.69 9.39
CA LEU A 44 1.79 0.67 9.86
C LEU A 44 2.89 1.39 9.08
N LEU A 45 4.03 0.71 8.89
CA LEU A 45 5.13 1.27 8.12
C LEU A 45 4.72 1.53 6.67
N LEU A 46 3.95 0.63 6.09
CA LEU A 46 3.43 0.79 4.73
C LEU A 46 2.53 2.03 4.65
N SER A 47 1.64 2.22 5.62
CA SER A 47 0.74 3.37 5.61
C SER A 47 1.51 4.68 5.73
N LEU A 48 2.54 4.75 6.57
CA LEU A 48 3.36 5.94 6.69
C LEU A 48 4.11 6.25 5.39
N ALA A 49 4.63 5.23 4.73
CA ALA A 49 5.32 5.40 3.45
C ALA A 49 4.35 5.88 2.37
N ILE A 50 3.12 5.37 2.37
CA ILE A 50 2.09 5.79 1.42
C ILE A 50 1.72 7.26 1.65
N GLU A 51 1.55 7.67 2.90
CA GLU A 51 1.26 9.07 3.22
C GLU A 51 2.33 10.00 2.64
N ASN A 52 3.59 9.63 2.81
CA ASN A 52 4.70 10.40 2.29
C ASN A 52 4.73 10.44 0.76
N LYS A 53 4.50 9.28 0.15
CA LYS A 53 4.62 9.14 -1.30
C LYS A 53 3.50 9.86 -2.05
N PHE A 54 2.28 9.77 -1.53
CA PHE A 54 1.09 10.27 -2.23
C PHE A 54 0.55 11.59 -1.68
N GLY A 55 1.17 12.15 -0.65
CA GLY A 55 0.89 13.50 -0.19
C GLY A 55 -0.44 13.67 0.55
N PHE A 56 -0.85 12.66 1.32
CA PHE A 56 -2.03 12.77 2.16
C PHE A 56 -1.78 12.06 3.49
N LYS A 57 -2.76 12.13 4.40
CA LYS A 57 -2.67 11.41 5.67
C LYS A 57 -3.91 10.56 5.89
N PHE A 58 -3.70 9.36 6.42
CA PHE A 58 -4.80 8.49 6.83
C PHE A 58 -5.46 9.06 8.08
N GLU A 59 -6.78 8.94 8.15
CA GLU A 59 -7.52 9.30 9.34
C GLU A 59 -7.49 8.13 10.32
N GLY A 60 -6.77 8.28 11.41
CA GLY A 60 -6.62 7.23 12.40
C GLY A 60 -5.76 6.08 11.91
N THR A 61 -5.94 4.91 12.49
CA THR A 61 -5.21 3.71 12.10
C THR A 61 -5.94 3.02 10.95
N PRO A 62 -5.30 2.88 9.78
CA PRO A 62 -5.95 2.23 8.64
C PRO A 62 -6.16 0.74 8.90
N LYS A 63 -7.34 0.24 8.53
CA LYS A 63 -7.70 -1.16 8.68
C LYS A 63 -8.04 -1.74 7.32
N PHE A 64 -7.05 -1.89 6.48
CA PHE A 64 -7.24 -2.47 5.16
C PHE A 64 -7.05 -3.97 5.20
N GLU A 65 -7.91 -4.69 4.47
CA GLU A 65 -7.78 -6.14 4.34
C GLU A 65 -7.08 -6.52 3.05
N THR A 66 -7.39 -5.81 1.95
CA THR A 66 -6.85 -6.13 0.64
C THR A 66 -6.05 -4.97 0.06
N VAL A 67 -5.19 -5.32 -0.91
CA VAL A 67 -4.42 -4.32 -1.67
C VAL A 67 -5.37 -3.33 -2.35
N GLY A 68 -6.45 -3.84 -2.93
CA GLY A 68 -7.43 -2.99 -3.63
C GLY A 68 -8.06 -1.94 -2.74
N GLN A 69 -8.31 -2.26 -1.48
CA GLN A 69 -8.86 -1.29 -0.53
C GLN A 69 -7.89 -0.13 -0.30
N VAL A 70 -6.60 -0.43 -0.21
CA VAL A 70 -5.58 0.60 -0.06
C VAL A 70 -5.53 1.47 -1.32
N ILE A 71 -5.58 0.86 -2.48
CA ILE A 71 -5.57 1.60 -3.75
C ILE A 71 -6.80 2.49 -3.86
N ASP A 72 -7.97 1.99 -3.48
CA ASP A 72 -9.21 2.79 -3.48
C ASP A 72 -9.07 4.02 -2.60
N TYR A 73 -8.49 3.86 -1.42
CA TYR A 73 -8.29 4.97 -0.51
C TYR A 73 -7.33 6.01 -1.11
N ILE A 74 -6.25 5.54 -1.71
CA ILE A 74 -5.27 6.43 -2.34
C ILE A 74 -5.92 7.19 -3.50
N CYS A 75 -6.68 6.51 -4.34
CA CYS A 75 -7.37 7.14 -5.47
C CYS A 75 -8.33 8.25 -5.02
N SER A 76 -8.96 8.07 -3.86
CA SER A 76 -9.93 9.04 -3.34
C SER A 76 -9.28 10.21 -2.62
N ASN A 77 -8.08 10.05 -2.09
CA ASN A 77 -7.51 11.03 -1.17
C ASN A 77 -6.18 11.64 -1.62
N ALA A 78 -5.43 10.96 -2.47
CA ALA A 78 -4.12 11.45 -2.90
C ALA A 78 -4.27 12.69 -3.78
N THR A 79 -3.45 13.70 -3.52
CA THR A 79 -3.43 14.92 -4.31
C THR A 79 -2.44 14.84 -5.46
N THR A 80 -1.37 14.07 -5.27
CA THR A 80 -0.32 13.92 -6.27
C THR A 80 0.52 12.69 -5.97
N ILE A 81 1.19 12.17 -7.00
CA ILE A 81 2.21 11.14 -6.83
C ILE A 81 3.55 11.86 -6.91
N ASN A 82 4.38 11.68 -5.88
CA ASN A 82 5.72 12.23 -5.88
C ASN A 82 6.61 11.36 -6.78
N PRO A 83 7.27 11.96 -7.77
CA PRO A 83 8.12 11.21 -8.68
C PRO A 83 9.35 10.61 -7.99
#